data_fa6732775d3fed20c57d99a15ea23bff
#
_entry.id   fa6732775d3fed20c57d99a15ea23bff
#
_cell.length_a   1.000
_cell.length_b   1.000
_cell.length_c   1.000
_cell.angle_alpha   90.00
_cell.angle_beta   90.00
_cell.angle_gamma   90.00
#
_symmetry.space_group_name_H-M   'P 1'
#
loop_
_entity.id
_entity.type
_entity.pdbx_description
1 polymer ?
#
loop_
_entity_poly.entity_id
_entity_poly.type
_entity_poly.pdbx_seq_one_letter_code
_entity_poly.pdbx_strand_id
1 'polypeptide(L)'
;YCVLLPKREVFSLNDLTLAERSQFLTDMSLIGDALLSETDSLRINYDILGNTDNYLHAHIFPRYLSEAPDRLKKPVWLYEAYHWSDETYAYDERKHGDLRSRLTTYLKAHKQP
;
A
#
# COMPACT_ATOMS: atom_id res chain seq x y z
N TYR A 1 -5.91 2.12 -0.98
CA TYR A 1 -4.53 1.66 -0.89
C TYR A 1 -4.13 1.37 0.54
N CYS A 2 -2.96 0.77 0.72
CA CYS A 2 -2.45 0.41 2.03
C CYS A 2 -1.15 1.16 2.33
N VAL A 3 -0.89 1.36 3.63
CA VAL A 3 0.37 1.91 4.11
C VAL A 3 0.95 0.94 5.13
N LEU A 4 2.21 0.56 4.94
CA LEU A 4 2.93 -0.30 5.87
C LEU A 4 3.90 0.53 6.71
N LEU A 5 3.84 0.34 8.01
CA LEU A 5 4.72 1.01 8.97
C LEU A 5 5.51 -0.03 9.76
N PRO A 6 6.77 0.24 10.10
CA PRO A 6 7.49 -0.60 11.05
C PRO A 6 6.94 -0.35 12.47
N LYS A 7 7.07 -1.34 13.35
CA LYS A 7 6.69 -1.18 14.76
C LYS A 7 7.65 -0.28 15.51
N ARG A 8 8.92 -0.26 15.11
CA ARG A 8 9.94 0.58 15.68
C ARG A 8 10.04 1.88 14.87
N GLU A 9 10.14 3.01 15.55
CA GLU A 9 10.28 4.31 14.89
C GLU A 9 11.65 4.43 14.24
N VAL A 10 11.68 4.52 12.92
CA VAL A 10 12.89 4.78 12.12
C VAL A 10 12.52 5.72 10.97
N PHE A 11 13.52 6.38 10.39
CA PHE A 11 13.29 7.41 9.39
C PHE A 11 13.46 6.90 7.95
N SER A 12 14.24 5.84 7.75
CA SER A 12 14.46 5.32 6.41
C SER A 12 14.70 3.81 6.43
N LEU A 13 14.54 3.20 5.28
CA LEU A 13 14.85 1.79 5.08
C LEU A 13 16.31 1.50 5.48
N ASN A 14 17.20 2.47 5.25
CA ASN A 14 18.63 2.32 5.51
C ASN A 14 18.97 2.33 7.01
N ASP A 15 18.03 2.77 7.86
CA ASP A 15 18.21 2.72 9.32
C ASP A 15 17.89 1.33 9.90
N LEU A 16 17.31 0.45 9.11
CA LEU A 16 17.04 -0.91 9.52
C LEU A 16 18.27 -1.80 9.30
N THR A 17 18.40 -2.87 10.08
CA THR A 17 19.37 -3.93 9.78
C THR A 17 18.98 -4.64 8.48
N LEU A 18 19.89 -5.38 7.88
CA LEU A 18 19.59 -6.14 6.65
C LEU A 18 18.47 -7.15 6.87
N ALA A 19 18.43 -7.80 8.03
CA ALA A 19 17.36 -8.74 8.37
C ALA A 19 16.01 -8.02 8.48
N GLU A 20 15.99 -6.84 9.11
CA GLU A 20 14.78 -6.03 9.23
C GLU A 20 14.31 -5.53 7.87
N ARG A 21 15.23 -5.14 6.97
CA ARG A 21 14.89 -4.74 5.60
C ARG A 21 14.22 -5.88 4.85
N SER A 22 14.79 -7.08 4.92
CA SER A 22 14.21 -8.26 4.28
C SER A 22 12.79 -8.50 4.78
N GLN A 23 12.56 -8.40 6.06
CA GLN A 23 11.23 -8.59 6.65
C GLN A 23 10.26 -7.51 6.20
N PHE A 24 10.69 -6.25 6.23
CA PHE A 24 9.85 -5.12 5.82
C PHE A 24 9.44 -5.22 4.36
N LEU A 25 10.40 -5.53 3.47
CA LEU A 25 10.12 -5.65 2.04
C LEU A 25 9.26 -6.90 1.73
N THR A 26 9.49 -7.99 2.45
CA THR A 26 8.64 -9.17 2.34
C THR A 26 7.20 -8.86 2.76
N ASP A 27 7.02 -8.20 3.90
CA ASP A 27 5.69 -7.81 4.39
C ASP A 27 4.99 -6.90 3.37
N MET A 28 5.73 -5.95 2.81
CA MET A 28 5.20 -5.04 1.76
C MET A 28 4.69 -5.84 0.56
N SER A 29 5.47 -6.80 0.09
CA SER A 29 5.08 -7.63 -1.06
C SER A 29 3.90 -8.55 -0.75
N LEU A 30 3.78 -9.04 0.49
CA LEU A 30 2.64 -9.86 0.90
C LEU A 30 1.33 -9.07 0.92
N ILE A 31 1.39 -7.79 1.32
CA ILE A 31 0.23 -6.91 1.22
C ILE A 31 -0.17 -6.74 -0.26
N GLY A 32 0.81 -6.60 -1.13
CA GLY A 32 0.56 -6.56 -2.58
C GLY A 32 -0.10 -7.84 -3.09
N ASP A 33 0.37 -9.01 -2.65
CA ASP A 33 -0.24 -10.30 -3.00
C ASP A 33 -1.70 -10.36 -2.53
N ALA A 34 -1.98 -9.87 -1.32
CA ALA A 34 -3.34 -9.82 -0.80
C ALA A 34 -4.24 -8.94 -1.68
N LEU A 35 -3.75 -7.77 -2.06
CA LEU A 35 -4.50 -6.87 -2.94
C LEU A 35 -4.76 -7.49 -4.32
N LEU A 36 -3.77 -8.16 -4.89
CA LEU A 36 -3.95 -8.86 -6.17
C LEU A 36 -4.97 -9.99 -6.07
N SER A 37 -4.99 -10.69 -4.94
CA SER A 37 -5.93 -11.79 -4.70
C SER A 37 -7.36 -11.30 -4.48
N GLU A 38 -7.53 -10.19 -3.77
CA GLU A 38 -8.84 -9.74 -3.27
C GLU A 38 -9.44 -8.59 -4.07
N THR A 39 -8.78 -8.14 -5.13
CA THR A 39 -9.28 -7.08 -6.01
C THR A 39 -9.05 -7.46 -7.46
N ASP A 40 -9.60 -6.66 -8.38
CA ASP A 40 -9.38 -6.81 -9.82
C ASP A 40 -8.13 -6.05 -10.27
N SER A 41 -7.24 -5.74 -9.36
CA SER A 41 -6.04 -4.97 -9.69
C SER A 41 -5.12 -5.73 -10.64
N LEU A 42 -4.54 -4.99 -11.59
CA LEU A 42 -3.62 -5.50 -12.60
C LEU A 42 -2.18 -5.56 -12.08
N ARG A 43 -1.82 -4.60 -11.25
CA ARG A 43 -0.45 -4.38 -10.78
C ARG A 43 -0.47 -3.66 -9.46
N ILE A 44 0.57 -3.87 -8.68
CA ILE A 44 0.79 -3.13 -7.44
C ILE A 44 1.97 -2.20 -7.62
N ASN A 45 1.79 -0.94 -7.28
CA ASN A 45 2.90 0.01 -7.19
C ASN A 45 3.30 0.18 -5.73
N TYR A 46 4.61 0.21 -5.49
CA TYR A 46 5.18 0.36 -4.16
C TYR A 46 6.05 1.61 -4.13
N ASP A 47 5.85 2.47 -3.13
CA ASP A 47 6.64 3.68 -2.97
C ASP A 47 7.13 3.80 -1.53
N ILE A 48 8.44 3.95 -1.37
CA ILE A 48 9.07 4.24 -0.08
C ILE A 48 9.79 5.58 -0.26
N LEU A 49 9.11 6.67 0.04
CA LEU A 49 9.59 8.02 -0.22
C LEU A 49 10.18 8.66 1.05
N GLY A 50 9.38 9.39 1.81
CA GLY A 50 9.84 9.99 3.07
C GLY A 50 10.36 11.42 2.94
N ASN A 51 10.11 12.08 1.81
CA ASN A 51 10.61 13.43 1.59
C ASN A 51 9.80 14.50 2.34
N THR A 52 8.51 14.26 2.53
CA THR A 52 7.62 15.17 3.25
C THR A 52 7.43 14.69 4.69
N ASP A 53 7.09 13.44 4.85
CA ASP A 53 6.95 12.77 6.13
C ASP A 53 8.14 11.81 6.25
N ASN A 54 9.13 12.15 7.06
CA ASN A 54 10.41 11.46 7.13
C ASN A 54 10.40 10.15 7.90
N TYR A 55 9.26 9.73 8.37
CA TYR A 55 9.07 8.48 9.06
C TYR A 55 9.01 7.34 8.03
N LEU A 56 9.64 6.20 8.31
CA LEU A 56 9.63 5.09 7.35
C LEU A 56 8.22 4.56 7.13
N HIS A 57 7.78 4.59 5.89
CA HIS A 57 6.49 4.02 5.50
C HIS A 57 6.51 3.63 4.04
N ALA A 58 5.78 2.57 3.70
CA ALA A 58 5.60 2.13 2.33
C ALA A 58 4.15 2.35 1.91
N HIS A 59 3.96 3.00 0.78
CA HIS A 59 2.65 3.13 0.14
C HIS A 59 2.48 1.97 -0.85
N ILE A 60 1.33 1.31 -0.80
CA ILE A 60 1.04 0.12 -1.60
C ILE A 60 -0.26 0.38 -2.36
N PHE A 61 -0.15 0.65 -3.65
CA PHE A 61 -1.26 1.08 -4.50
C PHE A 61 -1.66 0.00 -5.50
N PRO A 62 -2.87 -0.55 -5.40
CA PRO A 62 -3.39 -1.38 -6.49
C PRO A 62 -3.73 -0.49 -7.68
N ARG A 63 -3.35 -0.93 -8.88
CA ARG A 63 -3.62 -0.23 -10.12
C ARG A 63 -4.57 -1.06 -10.97
N TYR A 64 -5.53 -0.40 -11.62
CA TYR A 64 -6.64 -1.04 -12.32
C TYR A 64 -6.69 -0.65 -13.78
N LEU A 65 -7.09 -1.58 -14.65
CA LEU A 65 -7.33 -1.29 -16.06
C LEU A 65 -8.47 -0.28 -16.25
N SER A 66 -9.36 -0.17 -15.28
CA SER A 66 -10.48 0.79 -15.31
C SER A 66 -10.06 2.24 -15.09
N GLU A 67 -8.78 2.49 -14.72
CA GLU A 67 -8.29 3.86 -14.60
C GLU A 67 -8.29 4.56 -15.96
N ALA A 68 -8.43 5.89 -15.94
CA ALA A 68 -8.42 6.68 -17.18
C ALA A 68 -7.12 6.42 -17.97
N PRO A 69 -7.18 6.29 -19.31
CA PRO A 69 -6.00 5.94 -20.11
C PRO A 69 -4.80 6.86 -19.93
N ASP A 70 -5.04 8.14 -19.70
CA ASP A 70 -3.98 9.12 -19.47
C ASP A 70 -3.32 8.97 -18.10
N ARG A 71 -3.95 8.25 -17.17
CA ARG A 71 -3.42 8.01 -15.81
C ARG A 71 -2.84 6.62 -15.64
N LEU A 72 -3.27 5.68 -16.47
CA LEU A 72 -2.92 4.26 -16.34
C LEU A 72 -1.40 4.03 -16.33
N LYS A 73 -0.64 4.85 -17.05
CA LYS A 73 0.81 4.76 -17.18
C LYS A 73 1.57 5.62 -16.18
N LYS A 74 0.86 6.35 -15.32
CA LYS A 74 1.45 7.32 -14.39
C LYS A 74 1.34 6.84 -12.95
N PRO A 75 2.29 7.23 -12.08
CA PRO A 75 2.15 7.01 -10.64
C PRO A 75 0.92 7.73 -10.09
N VAL A 76 0.32 7.19 -9.04
CA VAL A 76 -0.88 7.77 -8.42
C VAL A 76 -0.64 9.18 -7.89
N TRP A 77 0.61 9.53 -7.56
CA TRP A 77 0.98 10.87 -7.09
C TRP A 77 0.71 11.97 -8.11
N LEU A 78 0.53 11.61 -9.39
CA LEU A 78 0.20 12.55 -10.46
C LEU A 78 -1.32 12.71 -10.68
N TYR A 79 -2.12 12.06 -9.85
CA TYR A 79 -3.57 12.29 -9.83
C TYR A 79 -3.85 13.69 -9.26
N GLU A 80 -4.97 14.27 -9.65
CA GLU A 80 -5.39 15.59 -9.19
C GLU A 80 -5.53 15.60 -7.65
N ALA A 81 -5.25 16.76 -7.05
CA ALA A 81 -5.22 16.91 -5.60
C ALA A 81 -6.51 16.50 -4.90
N TYR A 82 -7.67 16.64 -5.57
CA TYR A 82 -8.94 16.29 -4.96
C TYR A 82 -9.05 14.79 -4.59
N HIS A 83 -8.30 13.91 -5.26
CA HIS A 83 -8.27 12.50 -4.90
C HIS A 83 -7.68 12.26 -3.51
N TRP A 84 -6.92 13.21 -3.00
CA TRP A 84 -6.24 13.09 -1.70
C TRP A 84 -6.96 13.82 -0.58
N SER A 85 -7.81 14.80 -0.92
CA SER A 85 -8.47 15.67 0.05
C SER A 85 -9.98 15.52 0.11
N ASP A 86 -10.62 14.96 -0.91
CA ASP A 86 -12.07 14.78 -0.97
C ASP A 86 -12.47 13.58 -0.12
N GLU A 87 -13.42 13.78 0.78
CA GLU A 87 -13.94 12.73 1.67
C GLU A 87 -14.51 11.53 0.91
N THR A 88 -14.95 11.71 -0.33
CA THR A 88 -15.44 10.63 -1.18
C THR A 88 -14.40 9.54 -1.37
N TYR A 89 -13.10 9.90 -1.37
CA TYR A 89 -11.98 8.97 -1.55
C TYR A 89 -11.35 8.53 -0.23
N ALA A 90 -11.83 9.04 0.91
CA ALA A 90 -11.32 8.63 2.21
C ALA A 90 -11.81 7.23 2.58
N TYR A 91 -11.10 6.58 3.50
CA TYR A 91 -11.55 5.30 4.04
C TYR A 91 -12.94 5.45 4.67
N ASP A 92 -13.82 4.53 4.33
CA ASP A 92 -15.18 4.45 4.89
C ASP A 92 -15.47 2.98 5.17
N GLU A 93 -15.78 2.66 6.42
CA GLU A 93 -16.03 1.28 6.85
C GLU A 93 -17.15 0.60 6.04
N ARG A 94 -18.17 1.35 5.66
CA ARG A 94 -19.29 0.81 4.87
C ARG A 94 -18.89 0.46 3.44
N LYS A 95 -17.94 1.21 2.85
CA LYS A 95 -17.45 1.00 1.49
C LYS A 95 -16.27 0.03 1.46
N HIS A 96 -15.39 0.09 2.45
CA HIS A 96 -14.08 -0.56 2.42
C HIS A 96 -13.90 -1.64 3.47
N GLY A 97 -14.82 -1.76 4.44
CA GLY A 97 -14.69 -2.69 5.56
C GLY A 97 -14.62 -4.15 5.12
N ASP A 98 -15.40 -4.53 4.10
CA ASP A 98 -15.37 -5.90 3.57
C ASP A 98 -13.99 -6.22 2.98
N LEU A 99 -13.44 -5.34 2.15
CA LEU A 99 -12.11 -5.53 1.58
C LEU A 99 -11.06 -5.60 2.69
N ARG A 100 -11.13 -4.70 3.67
CA ARG A 100 -10.22 -4.71 4.81
C ARG A 100 -10.24 -6.06 5.52
N SER A 101 -11.43 -6.61 5.78
CA SER A 101 -11.58 -7.91 6.42
C SER A 101 -10.99 -9.04 5.58
N ARG A 102 -11.20 -9.01 4.27
CA ARG A 102 -10.65 -10.02 3.36
C ARG A 102 -9.12 -9.95 3.29
N LEU A 103 -8.56 -8.74 3.27
CA LEU A 103 -7.11 -8.55 3.30
C LEU A 103 -6.53 -9.09 4.62
N THR A 104 -7.18 -8.80 5.74
CA THR A 104 -6.76 -9.30 7.05
C THR A 104 -6.75 -10.83 7.07
N THR A 105 -7.80 -11.46 6.56
CA THR A 105 -7.90 -12.92 6.50
C THR A 105 -6.80 -13.51 5.63
N TYR A 106 -6.57 -12.92 4.46
CA TYR A 106 -5.49 -13.35 3.56
C TYR A 106 -4.14 -13.29 4.26
N LEU A 107 -3.82 -12.16 4.87
CA LEU A 107 -2.52 -11.96 5.52
C LEU A 107 -2.30 -12.92 6.68
N LYS A 108 -3.34 -13.22 7.47
CA LYS A 108 -3.24 -14.20 8.54
C LYS A 108 -2.98 -15.60 8.01
N ALA A 109 -3.60 -15.98 6.91
CA ALA A 109 -3.43 -17.31 6.29
C ALA A 109 -2.05 -17.50 5.67
N HIS A 110 -1.42 -16.41 5.22
CA HIS A 110 -0.11 -16.44 4.54
C HIS A 110 1.02 -15.86 5.40
N LYS A 111 0.77 -15.72 6.70
CA LYS A 111 1.76 -15.20 7.64
C LYS A 111 3.00 -16.12 7.66
N GLN A 112 4.18 -15.51 7.53
CA GLN A 112 5.44 -16.22 7.62
C GLN A 112 5.76 -16.55 9.07
N PRO A 113 6.30 -17.74 9.36
CA PRO A 113 6.68 -18.14 10.71
C PRO A 113 7.83 -17.31 11.27
#